data_28c8dc6aeed8b06c7eaf105080c42bce
#
_entry.id   28c8dc6aeed8b06c7eaf105080c42bce
#
_cell.length_a   1.000
_cell.length_b   1.000
_cell.length_c   1.000
_cell.angle_alpha   90.00
_cell.angle_beta   90.00
_cell.angle_gamma   90.00
#
_symmetry.space_group_name_H-M   'P 1'
#
loop_
_entity.id
_entity.type
_entity.pdbx_description
1 polymer ?
#
loop_
_entity_poly.entity_id
_entity_poly.type
_entity_poly.pdbx_seq_one_letter_code
_entity_poly.pdbx_strand_id
1 'polypeptide(L)'
;MSEHEDESPREEPSRYSRTTNGLVASLIVTVLAVGAFVLFRAVFRDQPEVTRDAVDYLGTVEDAQAGGIELVYPEQLPKGWVATSIDFVPGERPAWGIGVLTADGRYVGLRQEDADVDELVTSYVDENAEPGDENSLDSGLTTGPWQTWADTGGDLAYSTTLTGGADATMGETLLVYGSASRHDQERLISLLTTDDVG
;
A
#
# COMPACT_ATOMS: atom_id res chain seq x y z
N MET A 1 -31.90 45.92 76.89
CA MET A 1 -31.00 44.87 76.53
C MET A 1 -31.56 44.30 75.23
N SER A 2 -31.19 44.88 74.15
CA SER A 2 -31.71 44.57 72.79
C SER A 2 -30.52 44.15 71.94
N GLU A 3 -30.50 42.90 71.61
CA GLU A 3 -29.54 42.35 70.67
C GLU A 3 -30.05 42.65 69.27
N HIS A 4 -29.24 43.36 68.53
CA HIS A 4 -29.37 43.55 67.08
C HIS A 4 -28.69 42.37 66.41
N GLU A 5 -29.44 41.53 65.76
CA GLU A 5 -28.91 40.55 64.81
C GLU A 5 -28.62 41.27 63.49
N ASP A 6 -27.36 41.27 63.13
CA ASP A 6 -26.82 41.78 61.86
C ASP A 6 -27.05 40.71 60.75
N GLU A 7 -28.04 40.98 59.92
CA GLU A 7 -28.41 40.12 58.81
C GLU A 7 -27.63 40.56 57.55
N SER A 8 -26.50 39.90 57.33
CA SER A 8 -25.69 40.10 56.09
C SER A 8 -26.46 39.65 54.86
N PRO A 9 -26.47 40.46 53.79
CA PRO A 9 -27.12 40.08 52.54
C PRO A 9 -26.40 38.91 51.89
N ARG A 10 -27.12 37.83 51.62
CA ARG A 10 -26.64 36.72 50.76
C ARG A 10 -26.51 37.21 49.34
N GLU A 11 -25.29 37.24 48.80
CA GLU A 11 -25.02 37.43 47.38
C GLU A 11 -25.60 36.23 46.60
N GLU A 12 -26.61 36.50 45.77
CA GLU A 12 -27.13 35.50 44.80
C GLU A 12 -26.11 35.30 43.73
N PRO A 13 -25.80 34.03 43.30
CA PRO A 13 -24.89 33.79 42.21
C PRO A 13 -25.48 34.33 40.91
N SER A 14 -24.76 35.23 40.27
CA SER A 14 -25.07 35.80 38.98
C SER A 14 -25.30 34.67 37.96
N ARG A 15 -26.56 34.52 37.52
CA ARG A 15 -26.90 33.63 36.40
C ARG A 15 -26.30 34.22 35.14
N TYR A 16 -25.22 33.57 34.67
CA TYR A 16 -24.62 33.87 33.39
C TYR A 16 -25.64 33.63 32.26
N SER A 17 -26.30 34.69 31.83
CA SER A 17 -27.23 34.64 30.69
C SER A 17 -26.42 34.44 29.42
N ARG A 18 -26.32 33.21 28.93
CA ARG A 18 -25.81 32.94 27.61
C ARG A 18 -26.70 33.59 26.56
N THR A 19 -26.33 34.77 26.13
CA THR A 19 -27.05 35.50 25.11
C THR A 19 -26.94 34.72 23.80
N THR A 20 -28.04 34.46 23.10
CA THR A 20 -28.11 33.79 21.81
C THR A 20 -27.10 34.36 20.82
N ASN A 21 -26.81 35.66 20.89
CA ASN A 21 -25.79 36.33 20.09
C ASN A 21 -24.37 35.82 20.38
N GLY A 22 -24.03 35.43 21.60
CA GLY A 22 -22.75 34.85 21.95
C GLY A 22 -22.56 33.44 21.36
N LEU A 23 -23.64 32.64 21.32
CA LEU A 23 -23.62 31.32 20.68
C LEU A 23 -23.44 31.42 19.16
N VAL A 24 -24.15 32.37 18.52
CA VAL A 24 -24.00 32.61 17.06
C VAL A 24 -22.60 33.11 16.73
N ALA A 25 -22.06 34.05 17.53
CA ALA A 25 -20.69 34.55 17.34
C ALA A 25 -19.65 33.42 17.48
N SER A 26 -19.78 32.56 18.48
CA SER A 26 -18.89 31.39 18.66
C SER A 26 -18.99 30.41 17.51
N LEU A 27 -20.20 30.16 17.01
CA LEU A 27 -20.39 29.28 15.84
C LEU A 27 -19.70 29.84 14.59
N ILE A 28 -19.86 31.14 14.33
CA ILE A 28 -19.21 31.81 13.18
C ILE A 28 -17.68 31.71 13.29
N VAL A 29 -17.12 31.98 14.48
CA VAL A 29 -15.67 31.87 14.68
C VAL A 29 -15.19 30.42 14.46
N THR A 30 -15.94 29.44 14.93
CA THR A 30 -15.59 28.01 14.72
C THR A 30 -15.63 27.65 13.25
N VAL A 31 -16.67 28.06 12.52
CA VAL A 31 -16.79 27.80 11.08
C VAL A 31 -15.66 28.48 10.29
N LEU A 32 -15.30 29.72 10.63
CA LEU A 32 -14.18 30.41 10.02
C LEU A 32 -12.83 29.75 10.35
N ALA A 33 -12.62 29.30 11.56
CA ALA A 33 -11.41 28.60 11.97
C ALA A 33 -11.26 27.25 11.25
N VAL A 34 -12.34 26.47 11.16
CA VAL A 34 -12.35 25.21 10.40
C VAL A 34 -12.15 25.47 8.90
N GLY A 35 -12.83 26.46 8.34
CA GLY A 35 -12.65 26.87 6.94
C GLY A 35 -11.21 27.32 6.64
N ALA A 36 -10.63 28.15 7.49
CA ALA A 36 -9.24 28.59 7.39
C ALA A 36 -8.26 27.39 7.52
N PHE A 37 -8.52 26.46 8.43
CA PHE A 37 -7.71 25.24 8.59
C PHE A 37 -7.79 24.33 7.36
N VAL A 38 -9.00 24.14 6.80
CA VAL A 38 -9.17 23.33 5.57
C VAL A 38 -8.49 24.01 4.38
N LEU A 39 -8.63 25.33 4.23
CA LEU A 39 -7.94 26.08 3.17
C LEU A 39 -6.42 26.06 3.38
N PHE A 40 -5.94 26.26 4.60
CA PHE A 40 -4.54 26.13 4.94
C PHE A 40 -4.00 24.73 4.55
N ARG A 41 -4.72 23.68 4.96
CA ARG A 41 -4.35 22.31 4.60
C ARG A 41 -4.42 22.06 3.09
N ALA A 42 -5.33 22.68 2.35
CA ALA A 42 -5.43 22.52 0.90
C ALA A 42 -4.32 23.26 0.14
N VAL A 43 -3.89 24.44 0.62
CA VAL A 43 -2.87 25.30 -0.02
C VAL A 43 -1.46 24.89 0.41
N PHE A 44 -1.27 24.49 1.68
CA PHE A 44 0.02 24.08 2.25
C PHE A 44 0.19 22.56 2.33
N ARG A 45 -0.70 21.81 1.69
CA ARG A 45 -0.45 20.42 1.37
C ARG A 45 0.48 20.36 0.14
N ASP A 46 1.66 20.97 0.25
CA ASP A 46 2.78 20.43 -0.47
C ASP A 46 2.87 18.98 0.01
N GLN A 47 2.42 18.06 -0.84
CA GLN A 47 2.86 16.70 -0.71
C GLN A 47 4.39 16.85 -0.71
N PRO A 48 5.10 16.46 0.37
CA PRO A 48 6.52 16.30 0.20
C PRO A 48 6.63 15.38 -1.02
N GLU A 49 7.28 15.82 -2.08
CA GLU A 49 7.87 14.89 -3.01
C GLU A 49 8.77 14.04 -2.11
N VAL A 50 8.22 12.95 -1.61
CA VAL A 50 9.02 11.89 -1.06
C VAL A 50 9.77 11.41 -2.29
N THR A 51 10.95 12.01 -2.50
CA THR A 51 11.97 11.47 -3.39
C THR A 51 12.27 10.12 -2.76
N ARG A 52 11.50 9.11 -3.14
CA ARG A 52 11.77 7.75 -2.73
C ARG A 52 12.99 7.37 -3.51
N ASP A 53 14.08 7.15 -2.79
CA ASP A 53 15.30 6.68 -3.41
C ASP A 53 14.97 5.39 -4.15
N ALA A 54 15.21 5.40 -5.46
CA ALA A 54 15.03 4.22 -6.28
C ALA A 54 16.03 3.15 -5.82
N VAL A 55 15.54 1.94 -5.58
CA VAL A 55 16.40 0.80 -5.27
C VAL A 55 16.81 0.10 -6.57
N ASP A 56 18.05 -0.35 -6.60
CA ASP A 56 18.60 -1.10 -7.73
C ASP A 56 18.22 -2.58 -7.60
N TYR A 57 17.03 -2.93 -8.08
CA TYR A 57 16.58 -4.31 -8.07
C TYR A 57 17.30 -5.17 -9.13
N LEU A 58 17.74 -4.58 -10.26
CA LEU A 58 18.44 -5.32 -11.30
C LEU A 58 19.80 -5.81 -10.83
N GLY A 59 20.55 -4.98 -10.07
CA GLY A 59 21.80 -5.44 -9.45
C GLY A 59 21.59 -6.61 -8.48
N THR A 60 20.48 -6.61 -7.73
CA THR A 60 20.15 -7.75 -6.85
C THR A 60 19.83 -9.01 -7.66
N VAL A 61 19.10 -8.88 -8.77
CA VAL A 61 18.79 -10.00 -9.67
C VAL A 61 20.07 -10.55 -10.30
N GLU A 62 20.95 -9.69 -10.81
CA GLU A 62 22.25 -10.08 -11.37
C GLU A 62 23.10 -10.88 -10.36
N ASP A 63 23.18 -10.41 -9.13
CA ASP A 63 23.90 -11.09 -8.04
C ASP A 63 23.29 -12.47 -7.72
N ALA A 64 21.96 -12.57 -7.72
CA ALA A 64 21.24 -13.83 -7.49
C ALA A 64 21.49 -14.83 -8.65
N GLN A 65 21.40 -14.37 -9.90
CA GLN A 65 21.67 -15.17 -11.10
C GLN A 65 23.12 -15.66 -11.14
N ALA A 66 24.09 -14.82 -10.75
CA ALA A 66 25.48 -15.23 -10.60
C ALA A 66 25.65 -16.32 -9.52
N GLY A 67 24.76 -16.36 -8.52
CA GLY A 67 24.66 -17.43 -7.51
C GLY A 67 23.89 -18.66 -7.99
N GLY A 68 23.35 -18.67 -9.19
CA GLY A 68 22.53 -19.77 -9.74
C GLY A 68 21.08 -19.78 -9.22
N ILE A 69 20.58 -18.64 -8.73
CA ILE A 69 19.19 -18.47 -8.28
C ILE A 69 18.41 -17.77 -9.38
N GLU A 70 17.34 -18.40 -9.87
CA GLU A 70 16.45 -17.82 -10.86
C GLU A 70 15.37 -16.99 -10.17
N LEU A 71 15.32 -15.70 -10.49
CA LEU A 71 14.33 -14.76 -9.95
C LEU A 71 13.44 -14.24 -11.05
N VAL A 72 12.14 -14.11 -10.74
CA VAL A 72 11.18 -13.41 -11.60
C VAL A 72 11.24 -11.92 -11.30
N TYR A 73 11.43 -11.12 -12.34
CA TYR A 73 11.54 -9.68 -12.21
C TYR A 73 11.00 -8.96 -13.45
N PRO A 74 10.58 -7.68 -13.36
CA PRO A 74 10.27 -6.91 -14.55
C PRO A 74 11.55 -6.49 -15.26
N GLU A 75 11.70 -6.83 -16.55
CA GLU A 75 12.85 -6.45 -17.37
C GLU A 75 13.13 -4.94 -17.31
N GLN A 76 12.06 -4.15 -17.30
CA GLN A 76 12.11 -2.70 -17.13
C GLN A 76 10.84 -2.19 -16.46
N LEU A 77 10.96 -1.11 -15.72
CA LEU A 77 9.77 -0.45 -15.16
C LEU A 77 9.20 0.57 -16.15
N PRO A 78 7.87 0.70 -16.25
CA PRO A 78 7.22 1.74 -17.02
C PRO A 78 7.71 3.14 -16.65
N LYS A 79 7.65 4.09 -17.59
CA LYS A 79 8.07 5.47 -17.34
C LYS A 79 7.33 6.06 -16.13
N GLY A 80 8.10 6.59 -15.20
CA GLY A 80 7.60 7.20 -13.97
C GLY A 80 7.33 6.22 -12.84
N TRP A 81 7.53 4.92 -13.05
CA TRP A 81 7.50 3.92 -11.98
C TRP A 81 8.85 3.82 -11.31
N VAL A 82 8.86 3.52 -10.01
CA VAL A 82 10.06 3.48 -9.19
C VAL A 82 10.02 2.26 -8.29
N ALA A 83 11.05 1.40 -8.35
CA ALA A 83 11.25 0.37 -7.33
C ALA A 83 11.68 1.03 -6.02
N THR A 84 10.99 0.72 -4.93
CA THR A 84 11.15 1.38 -3.62
C THR A 84 11.58 0.44 -2.51
N SER A 85 11.46 -0.86 -2.73
CA SER A 85 11.89 -1.88 -1.77
C SER A 85 12.30 -3.16 -2.47
N ILE A 86 13.22 -3.87 -1.85
CA ILE A 86 13.69 -5.21 -2.22
C ILE A 86 13.64 -6.03 -0.94
N ASP A 87 13.16 -7.26 -1.07
CA ASP A 87 13.25 -8.27 -0.03
C ASP A 87 13.80 -9.55 -0.68
N PHE A 88 15.00 -9.97 -0.29
CA PHE A 88 15.64 -11.15 -0.83
C PHE A 88 16.26 -11.98 0.28
N VAL A 89 15.79 -13.19 0.40
CA VAL A 89 16.31 -14.19 1.35
C VAL A 89 16.88 -15.34 0.51
N PRO A 90 18.22 -15.41 0.36
CA PRO A 90 18.86 -16.50 -0.37
C PRO A 90 18.81 -17.80 0.44
N GLY A 91 18.83 -18.94 -0.25
CA GLY A 91 18.85 -20.25 0.40
C GLY A 91 18.41 -21.37 -0.53
N GLU A 92 18.13 -22.55 0.04
CA GLU A 92 17.59 -23.69 -0.70
C GLU A 92 16.14 -23.42 -1.18
N ARG A 93 15.42 -22.55 -0.49
CA ARG A 93 14.08 -22.04 -0.83
C ARG A 93 14.15 -20.52 -0.80
N PRO A 94 14.59 -19.88 -1.87
CA PRO A 94 14.74 -18.44 -1.89
C PRO A 94 13.36 -17.77 -1.80
N ALA A 95 13.31 -16.65 -1.10
CA ALA A 95 12.16 -15.76 -1.12
C ALA A 95 12.60 -14.43 -1.70
N TRP A 96 11.83 -13.94 -2.67
CA TRP A 96 12.13 -12.74 -3.43
C TRP A 96 10.92 -11.82 -3.52
N GLY A 97 11.15 -10.53 -3.45
CA GLY A 97 10.10 -9.55 -3.66
C GLY A 97 10.61 -8.16 -3.95
N ILE A 98 9.85 -7.43 -4.74
CA ILE A 98 10.06 -6.01 -5.00
C ILE A 98 8.77 -5.23 -4.75
N GLY A 99 8.92 -4.03 -4.20
CA GLY A 99 7.83 -3.06 -4.11
C GLY A 99 8.08 -1.91 -5.08
N VAL A 100 7.08 -1.61 -5.89
CA VAL A 100 7.13 -0.58 -6.94
C VAL A 100 6.02 0.43 -6.72
N LEU A 101 6.31 1.69 -6.95
CA LEU A 101 5.31 2.74 -7.06
C LEU A 101 5.11 3.10 -8.52
N THR A 102 3.85 3.17 -8.89
CA THR A 102 3.42 3.65 -10.21
C THR A 102 3.60 5.17 -10.33
N ALA A 103 3.44 5.71 -11.53
CA ALA A 103 3.60 7.14 -11.79
C ALA A 103 2.61 8.02 -11.01
N ASP A 104 1.44 7.48 -10.64
CA ASP A 104 0.43 8.13 -9.81
C ASP A 104 0.59 7.82 -8.31
N GLY A 105 1.69 7.14 -7.93
CA GLY A 105 2.05 6.86 -6.54
C GLY A 105 1.28 5.71 -5.89
N ARG A 106 0.67 4.83 -6.68
CA ARG A 106 0.04 3.60 -6.21
C ARG A 106 1.08 2.50 -6.05
N TYR A 107 0.87 1.62 -5.09
CA TYR A 107 1.78 0.52 -4.80
C TYR A 107 1.42 -0.73 -5.59
N VAL A 108 2.44 -1.39 -6.15
CA VAL A 108 2.36 -2.76 -6.65
C VAL A 108 3.58 -3.54 -6.16
N GLY A 109 3.34 -4.68 -5.53
CA GLY A 109 4.35 -5.62 -5.07
C GLY A 109 4.39 -6.85 -5.97
N LEU A 110 5.58 -7.41 -6.15
CA LEU A 110 5.82 -8.75 -6.68
C LEU A 110 6.43 -9.59 -5.57
N ARG A 111 5.96 -10.81 -5.43
CA ARG A 111 6.53 -11.81 -4.53
C ARG A 111 6.70 -13.15 -5.24
N GLN A 112 7.82 -13.83 -5.00
CA GLN A 112 8.13 -15.19 -5.46
C GLN A 112 8.63 -15.98 -4.27
N GLU A 113 7.92 -17.06 -3.95
CA GLU A 113 8.28 -17.95 -2.84
C GLU A 113 7.84 -19.39 -3.13
N ASP A 114 8.57 -20.34 -2.58
CA ASP A 114 8.13 -21.74 -2.46
C ASP A 114 7.18 -21.88 -1.26
N ALA A 115 5.96 -21.38 -1.45
CA ALA A 115 4.88 -21.39 -0.46
C ALA A 115 3.53 -21.56 -1.16
N ASP A 116 2.55 -22.05 -0.41
CA ASP A 116 1.19 -22.18 -0.93
C ASP A 116 0.57 -20.80 -1.23
N VAL A 117 -0.26 -20.74 -2.27
CA VAL A 117 -0.95 -19.50 -2.70
C VAL A 117 -1.71 -18.86 -1.53
N ASP A 118 -2.46 -19.67 -0.77
CA ASP A 118 -3.28 -19.18 0.36
C ASP A 118 -2.41 -18.55 1.46
N GLU A 119 -1.21 -19.11 1.70
CA GLU A 119 -0.26 -18.55 2.67
C GLU A 119 0.24 -17.17 2.22
N LEU A 120 0.61 -17.02 0.95
CA LEU A 120 1.06 -15.74 0.41
C LEU A 120 -0.06 -14.72 0.36
N VAL A 121 -1.26 -15.11 -0.07
CA VAL A 121 -2.43 -14.22 -0.11
C VAL A 121 -2.77 -13.73 1.30
N THR A 122 -2.79 -14.62 2.28
CA THR A 122 -3.03 -14.24 3.68
C THR A 122 -1.97 -13.29 4.21
N SER A 123 -0.70 -13.50 3.83
CA SER A 123 0.43 -12.71 4.35
C SER A 123 0.57 -11.33 3.71
N TYR A 124 0.27 -11.21 2.41
CA TYR A 124 0.58 -10.02 1.63
C TYR A 124 -0.64 -9.26 1.10
N VAL A 125 -1.83 -9.88 1.09
CA VAL A 125 -3.07 -9.25 0.62
C VAL A 125 -4.01 -9.02 1.79
N ASP A 126 -4.72 -10.05 2.23
CA ASP A 126 -5.66 -10.01 3.37
C ASP A 126 -6.02 -11.43 3.79
N GLU A 127 -6.22 -11.66 5.10
CA GLU A 127 -6.67 -12.96 5.62
C GLU A 127 -8.07 -13.37 5.15
N ASN A 128 -8.86 -12.40 4.67
CA ASN A 128 -10.21 -12.61 4.15
C ASN A 128 -10.30 -12.33 2.64
N ALA A 129 -9.16 -12.33 1.93
CA ALA A 129 -9.18 -12.14 0.48
C ALA A 129 -9.96 -13.27 -0.20
N GLU A 130 -10.86 -12.92 -1.11
CA GLU A 130 -11.70 -13.88 -1.84
C GLU A 130 -11.13 -14.14 -3.24
N PRO A 131 -11.07 -15.41 -3.68
CA PRO A 131 -10.67 -15.74 -5.05
C PRO A 131 -11.74 -15.28 -6.04
N GLY A 132 -11.27 -14.63 -7.12
CA GLY A 132 -12.10 -14.24 -8.25
C GLY A 132 -11.91 -15.18 -9.45
N ASP A 133 -11.87 -14.60 -10.65
CA ASP A 133 -11.72 -15.37 -11.88
C ASP A 133 -10.27 -15.76 -12.18
N GLU A 134 -10.08 -16.90 -12.84
CA GLU A 134 -8.81 -17.26 -13.47
C GLU A 134 -8.70 -16.55 -14.83
N ASN A 135 -7.50 -16.02 -15.11
CA ASN A 135 -7.21 -15.29 -16.33
C ASN A 135 -5.94 -15.83 -16.99
N SER A 136 -5.96 -15.87 -18.32
CA SER A 136 -4.73 -16.06 -19.09
C SER A 136 -4.13 -14.67 -19.35
N LEU A 137 -3.10 -14.30 -18.59
CA LEU A 137 -2.36 -13.07 -18.80
C LEU A 137 -1.11 -13.37 -19.59
N ASP A 138 -0.82 -12.49 -20.56
CA ASP A 138 0.42 -12.56 -21.33
C ASP A 138 1.58 -12.08 -20.45
N SER A 139 2.52 -12.97 -20.21
CA SER A 139 3.76 -12.67 -19.49
C SER A 139 4.92 -13.40 -20.19
N GLY A 140 6.16 -12.94 -20.01
CA GLY A 140 7.34 -13.63 -20.50
C GLY A 140 7.61 -14.98 -19.81
N LEU A 141 6.73 -15.41 -18.93
CA LEU A 141 6.91 -16.57 -18.04
C LEU A 141 6.12 -17.77 -18.53
N THR A 142 6.64 -18.95 -18.23
CA THR A 142 5.84 -20.20 -18.33
C THR A 142 5.12 -20.42 -17.00
N THR A 143 3.83 -20.09 -16.96
CA THR A 143 3.00 -20.20 -15.76
C THR A 143 1.72 -20.96 -16.05
N GLY A 144 1.00 -21.36 -14.95
CA GLY A 144 -0.41 -21.68 -15.00
C GLY A 144 -1.29 -20.45 -15.27
N PRO A 145 -2.62 -20.59 -15.20
CA PRO A 145 -3.51 -19.43 -15.24
C PRO A 145 -3.25 -18.54 -14.01
N TRP A 146 -3.53 -17.25 -14.16
CA TRP A 146 -3.46 -16.28 -13.08
C TRP A 146 -4.80 -16.23 -12.35
N GLN A 147 -4.80 -16.59 -11.06
CA GLN A 147 -5.96 -16.45 -10.17
C GLN A 147 -6.01 -15.01 -9.67
N THR A 148 -7.17 -14.37 -9.79
CA THR A 148 -7.39 -13.05 -9.16
C THR A 148 -7.85 -13.20 -7.71
N TRP A 149 -7.54 -12.20 -6.91
CA TRP A 149 -7.96 -12.06 -5.51
C TRP A 149 -8.42 -10.63 -5.28
N ALA A 150 -9.37 -10.47 -4.36
CA ALA A 150 -9.82 -9.17 -3.92
C ALA A 150 -9.89 -9.15 -2.38
N ASP A 151 -9.35 -8.09 -1.78
CA ASP A 151 -9.54 -7.84 -0.36
C ASP A 151 -10.86 -7.13 -0.07
N THR A 152 -11.18 -6.97 1.21
CA THR A 152 -12.39 -6.24 1.65
C THR A 152 -12.33 -4.75 1.34
N GLY A 153 -11.15 -4.19 1.08
CA GLY A 153 -10.91 -2.79 0.70
C GLY A 153 -11.07 -2.53 -0.80
N GLY A 154 -11.12 -3.59 -1.62
CA GLY A 154 -11.21 -3.54 -3.07
C GLY A 154 -9.84 -3.47 -3.76
N ASP A 155 -8.73 -3.66 -3.04
CA ASP A 155 -7.43 -3.89 -3.62
C ASP A 155 -7.39 -5.27 -4.28
N LEU A 156 -6.66 -5.37 -5.39
CA LEU A 156 -6.58 -6.59 -6.19
C LEU A 156 -5.22 -7.26 -6.03
N ALA A 157 -5.22 -8.58 -6.23
CA ALA A 157 -3.98 -9.33 -6.39
C ALA A 157 -4.14 -10.42 -7.46
N TYR A 158 -3.02 -10.91 -7.95
CA TYR A 158 -2.91 -11.99 -8.92
C TYR A 158 -1.90 -13.00 -8.44
N SER A 159 -2.26 -14.26 -8.41
CA SER A 159 -1.34 -15.34 -8.12
C SER A 159 -1.27 -16.34 -9.27
N THR A 160 -0.10 -16.96 -9.45
CA THR A 160 0.11 -18.10 -10.35
C THR A 160 1.23 -18.97 -9.81
N THR A 161 1.36 -20.18 -10.36
CA THR A 161 2.49 -21.06 -10.06
C THR A 161 3.39 -21.14 -11.28
N LEU A 162 4.70 -21.01 -11.07
CA LEU A 162 5.70 -21.24 -12.12
C LEU A 162 5.66 -22.70 -12.56
N THR A 163 5.50 -22.92 -13.84
CA THR A 163 5.55 -24.24 -14.45
C THR A 163 6.85 -24.41 -15.21
N GLY A 164 7.80 -25.07 -14.59
CA GLY A 164 9.14 -25.45 -14.92
C GLY A 164 9.78 -25.24 -16.26
N GLY A 165 11.03 -24.72 -16.23
CA GLY A 165 12.15 -25.11 -17.05
C GLY A 165 12.89 -26.31 -16.43
N ALA A 166 13.92 -26.84 -17.07
CA ALA A 166 14.61 -28.08 -16.68
C ALA A 166 15.32 -28.04 -15.29
N ASP A 167 15.44 -26.85 -14.69
CA ASP A 167 15.98 -26.57 -13.35
C ASP A 167 15.07 -25.63 -12.53
N ALA A 168 13.89 -25.27 -13.06
CA ALA A 168 12.99 -24.40 -12.32
C ALA A 168 12.48 -25.13 -11.09
N THR A 169 12.52 -24.46 -9.98
CA THR A 169 11.88 -24.82 -8.73
C THR A 169 10.38 -25.00 -8.99
N MET A 170 10.02 -26.25 -9.37
CA MET A 170 8.61 -26.58 -9.64
C MET A 170 7.80 -26.32 -8.39
N GLY A 171 6.86 -25.39 -8.49
CA GLY A 171 5.93 -25.10 -7.42
C GLY A 171 6.08 -23.73 -6.75
N GLU A 172 7.03 -22.89 -7.19
CA GLU A 172 7.09 -21.52 -6.67
C GLU A 172 5.86 -20.73 -7.06
N THR A 173 5.29 -20.06 -6.08
CA THR A 173 4.16 -19.17 -6.22
C THR A 173 4.65 -17.76 -6.53
N LEU A 174 4.05 -17.16 -7.55
CA LEU A 174 4.14 -15.73 -7.81
C LEU A 174 2.87 -15.04 -7.32
N LEU A 175 3.06 -13.90 -6.66
CA LEU A 175 1.98 -13.02 -6.24
C LEU A 175 2.28 -11.59 -6.67
N VAL A 176 1.36 -10.96 -7.39
CA VAL A 176 1.36 -9.53 -7.70
C VAL A 176 0.19 -8.91 -6.94
N TYR A 177 0.44 -7.88 -6.13
CA TYR A 177 -0.56 -7.36 -5.19
C TYR A 177 -0.39 -5.87 -4.92
N GLY A 178 -1.41 -5.23 -4.36
CA GLY A 178 -1.34 -3.87 -3.87
C GLY A 178 -2.43 -2.95 -4.41
N SER A 179 -2.32 -1.66 -4.06
CA SER A 179 -3.33 -0.65 -4.34
C SER A 179 -3.29 -0.07 -5.77
N ALA A 180 -2.37 -0.55 -6.61
CA ALA A 180 -2.32 -0.15 -8.01
C ALA A 180 -3.57 -0.64 -8.77
N SER A 181 -3.92 0.05 -9.86
CA SER A 181 -5.07 -0.34 -10.67
C SER A 181 -4.87 -1.73 -11.29
N ARG A 182 -5.98 -2.40 -11.63
CA ARG A 182 -5.95 -3.66 -12.41
C ARG A 182 -5.02 -3.54 -13.62
N HIS A 183 -5.17 -2.49 -14.39
CA HIS A 183 -4.36 -2.24 -15.58
C HIS A 183 -2.85 -2.16 -15.26
N ASP A 184 -2.48 -1.51 -14.16
CA ASP A 184 -1.07 -1.36 -13.77
C ASP A 184 -0.50 -2.69 -13.28
N GLN A 185 -1.27 -3.47 -12.51
CA GLN A 185 -0.84 -4.81 -12.08
C GLN A 185 -0.66 -5.75 -13.28
N GLU A 186 -1.62 -5.80 -14.21
CA GLU A 186 -1.52 -6.59 -15.44
C GLU A 186 -0.36 -6.10 -16.33
N ARG A 187 -0.09 -4.80 -16.34
CA ARG A 187 1.08 -4.24 -17.04
C ARG A 187 2.38 -4.68 -16.39
N LEU A 188 2.48 -4.73 -15.06
CA LEU A 188 3.67 -5.28 -14.41
C LEU A 188 3.85 -6.74 -14.79
N ILE A 189 2.78 -7.55 -14.74
CA ILE A 189 2.80 -8.98 -15.11
C ILE A 189 3.32 -9.17 -16.54
N SER A 190 2.93 -8.33 -17.49
CA SER A 190 3.38 -8.41 -18.87
C SER A 190 4.87 -8.10 -19.11
N LEU A 191 5.55 -7.56 -18.10
CA LEU A 191 6.98 -7.21 -18.14
C LEU A 191 7.85 -8.20 -17.36
N LEU A 192 7.24 -9.22 -16.75
CA LEU A 192 7.98 -10.21 -15.97
C LEU A 192 8.76 -11.16 -16.87
N THR A 193 9.99 -11.44 -16.47
CA THR A 193 10.90 -12.39 -17.13
C THR A 193 11.75 -13.11 -16.09
N THR A 194 12.42 -14.17 -16.52
CA THR A 194 13.53 -14.85 -15.81
C THR A 194 14.83 -14.79 -16.63
N ASP A 195 14.85 -14.08 -17.73
CA ASP A 195 16.05 -13.95 -18.57
C ASP A 195 17.22 -13.35 -17.77
N ASP A 196 18.45 -13.59 -18.23
CA ASP A 196 19.62 -12.97 -17.61
C ASP A 196 19.56 -11.44 -17.76
N VAL A 197 19.96 -10.75 -16.69
CA VAL A 197 20.12 -9.29 -16.73
C VAL A 197 21.20 -8.94 -17.74
N GLY A 198 20.85 -8.17 -18.79
CA GLY A 198 21.70 -7.84 -19.94
C GLY A 198 22.67 -6.68 -19.71
#